data_d8175a5edef87eacb2340d4e764047d8
#
_entry.id   d8175a5edef87eacb2340d4e764047d8
#
_cell.length_a   1.000
_cell.length_b   1.000
_cell.length_c   1.000
_cell.angle_alpha   90.00
_cell.angle_beta   90.00
_cell.angle_gamma   90.00
#
_symmetry.space_group_name_H-M   'P 1'
#
loop_
_entity.id
_entity.type
_entity.pdbx_description
1 polymer ?
#
loop_
_entity_poly.entity_id
_entity_poly.type
_entity_poly.pdbx_seq_one_letter_code
_entity_poly.pdbx_strand_id
1 'polypeptide(L)'
;MIKDQLLEKGYYIGKVDEIIKDPVTFQEMIDRLIFLSDDKKLMYRYRHVIKMHPEFGGDCSVDEIDSRTELVKQNNWSIAQQWYESMKISQNEEMFQFFQKSVIEFIQPIYPEITKDNIRFNDSFTLYEDGDFIENHNDGGYDLNPGRLCVVLIYLSDEKDYNEGGGKFILRDSKLHEEIFPFKGNFVMLDFTKHDLFHEVEKVKNNFRRFCYIGFVYNKEKENE
;
A
#
# COMPACT_ATOMS: atom_id res chain seq x y z
N MET A 1 2.36 -12.91 20.85
CA MET A 1 3.25 -11.80 20.40
C MET A 1 3.01 -11.53 18.91
N ILE A 2 3.39 -10.37 18.37
CA ILE A 2 3.17 -9.99 16.95
C ILE A 2 3.68 -11.07 16.00
N LYS A 3 4.90 -11.55 16.24
CA LYS A 3 5.53 -12.62 15.43
C LYS A 3 4.69 -13.89 15.37
N ASP A 4 4.12 -14.33 16.49
CA ASP A 4 3.31 -15.55 16.52
C ASP A 4 2.02 -15.38 15.72
N GLN A 5 1.39 -14.21 15.83
CA GLN A 5 0.18 -13.89 15.06
C GLN A 5 0.47 -13.84 13.55
N LEU A 6 1.57 -13.21 13.13
CA LEU A 6 1.99 -13.19 11.72
C LEU A 6 2.30 -14.60 11.20
N LEU A 7 3.00 -15.42 12.00
CA LEU A 7 3.32 -16.79 11.59
C LEU A 7 2.08 -17.69 11.48
N GLU A 8 1.05 -17.43 12.29
CA GLU A 8 -0.19 -18.21 12.31
C GLU A 8 -1.18 -17.73 11.24
N LYS A 9 -1.38 -16.41 11.13
CA LYS A 9 -2.45 -15.82 10.32
C LYS A 9 -1.97 -15.21 9.00
N GLY A 10 -0.69 -14.90 8.88
CA GLY A 10 -0.12 -14.18 7.74
C GLY A 10 -0.31 -12.67 7.78
N TYR A 11 -1.01 -12.14 8.78
CA TYR A 11 -1.24 -10.70 8.94
C TYR A 11 -1.26 -10.26 10.39
N TYR A 12 -1.02 -8.97 10.56
CA TYR A 12 -1.16 -8.26 11.83
C TYR A 12 -1.85 -6.91 11.60
N ILE A 13 -2.84 -6.61 12.44
CA ILE A 13 -3.52 -5.32 12.49
C ILE A 13 -3.16 -4.68 13.81
N GLY A 14 -2.53 -3.51 13.77
CA GLY A 14 -2.01 -2.84 14.97
C GLY A 14 -2.27 -1.35 15.00
N LYS A 15 -1.73 -0.71 16.02
CA LYS A 15 -1.80 0.73 16.21
C LYS A 15 -0.49 1.38 15.76
N VAL A 16 -0.59 2.55 15.13
CA VAL A 16 0.55 3.24 14.53
C VAL A 16 1.65 3.58 15.55
N ASP A 17 1.31 3.78 16.82
CA ASP A 17 2.27 4.02 17.91
C ASP A 17 3.15 2.80 18.22
N GLU A 18 2.78 1.63 17.75
CA GLU A 18 3.65 0.45 17.78
C GLU A 18 4.84 0.59 16.83
N ILE A 19 4.65 1.28 15.68
CA ILE A 19 5.67 1.50 14.65
C ILE A 19 6.32 2.87 14.82
N ILE A 20 5.53 3.93 14.93
CA ILE A 20 5.98 5.32 14.92
C ILE A 20 6.04 5.85 16.35
N LYS A 21 7.24 6.16 16.82
CA LYS A 21 7.50 6.61 18.19
C LYS A 21 7.53 8.13 18.33
N ASP A 22 7.58 8.86 17.23
CA ASP A 22 7.56 10.32 17.20
C ASP A 22 6.25 10.83 16.56
N PRO A 23 5.20 11.08 17.36
CA PRO A 23 3.90 11.51 16.84
C PRO A 23 3.93 12.94 16.27
N VAL A 24 4.88 13.78 16.70
CA VAL A 24 5.02 15.16 16.22
C VAL A 24 5.52 15.14 14.77
N THR A 25 6.67 14.51 14.55
CA THR A 25 7.22 14.35 13.20
C THR A 25 6.25 13.59 12.30
N PHE A 26 5.54 12.59 12.82
CA PHE A 26 4.52 11.88 12.05
C PHE A 26 3.43 12.80 11.53
N GLN A 27 2.90 13.69 12.37
CA GLN A 27 1.88 14.66 11.95
C GLN A 27 2.44 15.64 10.91
N GLU A 28 3.66 16.13 11.09
CA GLU A 28 4.33 17.01 10.12
C GLU A 28 4.48 16.33 8.75
N MET A 29 4.81 15.04 8.72
CA MET A 29 4.90 14.28 7.47
C MET A 29 3.53 14.10 6.79
N ILE A 30 2.46 13.89 7.56
CA ILE A 30 1.10 13.84 7.04
C ILE A 30 0.68 15.18 6.43
N ASP A 31 0.88 16.27 7.15
CA ASP A 31 0.51 17.62 6.70
C ASP A 31 1.26 17.97 5.39
N ARG A 32 2.54 17.62 5.32
CA ARG A 32 3.35 17.77 4.11
C ARG A 32 2.83 16.93 2.95
N LEU A 33 2.45 15.66 3.20
CA LEU A 33 1.88 14.79 2.18
C LEU A 33 0.58 15.35 1.63
N ILE A 34 -0.32 15.82 2.49
CA ILE A 34 -1.59 16.45 2.09
C ILE A 34 -1.31 17.67 1.21
N PHE A 35 -0.42 18.55 1.63
CA PHE A 35 -0.03 19.74 0.85
C PHE A 35 0.52 19.36 -0.53
N LEU A 36 1.39 18.35 -0.61
CA LEU A 36 1.98 17.90 -1.87
C LEU A 36 0.95 17.20 -2.77
N SER A 37 -0.02 16.52 -2.20
CA SER A 37 -1.06 15.82 -2.96
C SER A 37 -2.07 16.75 -3.63
N ASP A 38 -2.17 17.99 -3.17
CA ASP A 38 -3.01 19.01 -3.82
C ASP A 38 -2.40 19.46 -5.17
N ASP A 39 -1.09 19.34 -5.35
CA ASP A 39 -0.45 19.45 -6.66
C ASP A 39 -0.39 18.07 -7.34
N LYS A 40 -1.44 17.75 -8.11
CA LYS A 40 -1.56 16.46 -8.82
C LYS A 40 -0.42 16.16 -9.80
N LYS A 41 0.46 17.13 -10.11
CA LYS A 41 1.67 16.90 -10.91
C LYS A 41 2.71 16.05 -10.18
N LEU A 42 2.57 15.92 -8.86
CA LEU A 42 3.46 15.12 -8.03
C LEU A 42 2.95 13.70 -7.79
N MET A 43 1.82 13.32 -8.38
CA MET A 43 1.21 12.01 -8.23
C MET A 43 0.86 11.40 -9.60
N TYR A 44 1.13 10.13 -9.77
CA TYR A 44 0.67 9.36 -10.93
C TYR A 44 -0.74 8.87 -10.70
N ARG A 45 -1.51 8.81 -11.78
CA ARG A 45 -2.75 8.07 -11.80
C ARG A 45 -2.49 6.64 -12.24
N TYR A 46 -2.62 5.70 -11.31
CA TYR A 46 -2.58 4.27 -11.62
C TYR A 46 -3.92 3.76 -12.10
N ARG A 47 -3.92 2.97 -13.16
CA ARG A 47 -5.04 2.13 -13.58
C ARG A 47 -4.51 0.80 -14.09
N HIS A 48 -5.03 -0.27 -13.54
CA HIS A 48 -4.69 -1.61 -13.98
C HIS A 48 -5.94 -2.32 -14.51
N VAL A 49 -5.84 -2.85 -15.72
CA VAL A 49 -6.89 -3.63 -16.36
C VAL A 49 -6.52 -5.10 -16.23
N ILE A 50 -7.21 -5.80 -15.33
CA ILE A 50 -7.02 -7.25 -15.17
C ILE A 50 -8.11 -7.94 -15.98
N LYS A 51 -7.78 -8.95 -16.71
CA LYS A 51 -8.67 -9.98 -17.27
C LYS A 51 -8.94 -10.00 -18.74
N MET A 52 -8.69 -9.00 -19.55
CA MET A 52 -9.07 -9.16 -20.96
C MET A 52 -7.93 -9.20 -21.94
N HIS A 53 -6.75 -8.72 -21.58
CA HIS A 53 -5.55 -8.88 -22.42
C HIS A 53 -4.29 -8.89 -21.56
N PRO A 54 -3.55 -10.02 -21.52
CA PRO A 54 -2.26 -10.11 -20.80
C PRO A 54 -1.24 -9.07 -21.28
N GLU A 55 -1.38 -8.58 -22.51
CA GLU A 55 -0.50 -7.60 -23.12
C GLU A 55 -0.71 -6.17 -22.63
N PHE A 56 -1.84 -5.88 -21.97
CA PHE A 56 -2.20 -4.55 -21.48
C PHE A 56 -2.32 -4.45 -19.97
N GLY A 57 -2.06 -5.54 -19.25
CA GLY A 57 -1.90 -5.51 -17.79
C GLY A 57 -0.57 -4.88 -17.45
N GLY A 58 -0.55 -3.93 -16.51
CA GLY A 58 0.66 -3.28 -16.03
C GLY A 58 0.46 -1.81 -15.73
N ASP A 59 1.46 -1.26 -15.07
CA ASP A 59 1.51 0.14 -14.66
C ASP A 59 1.56 1.07 -15.89
N CYS A 60 0.77 2.12 -15.85
CA CYS A 60 0.69 3.11 -16.92
C CYS A 60 1.18 4.47 -16.45
N SER A 61 1.98 5.14 -17.25
CA SER A 61 2.24 6.57 -17.05
C SER A 61 0.97 7.40 -17.30
N VAL A 62 0.97 8.65 -16.82
CA VAL A 62 -0.17 9.57 -17.03
C VAL A 62 -0.50 9.73 -18.51
N ASP A 63 0.50 9.83 -19.38
CA ASP A 63 0.33 10.00 -20.83
C ASP A 63 -0.22 8.73 -21.51
N GLU A 64 0.03 7.54 -20.94
CA GLU A 64 -0.52 6.28 -21.41
C GLU A 64 -1.96 6.04 -20.94
N ILE A 65 -2.39 6.68 -19.83
CA ILE A 65 -3.72 6.49 -19.24
C ILE A 65 -4.83 6.92 -20.22
N ASP A 66 -4.68 8.03 -20.89
CA ASP A 66 -5.72 8.54 -21.79
C ASP A 66 -5.91 7.62 -23.00
N SER A 67 -4.83 7.16 -23.61
CA SER A 67 -4.91 6.20 -24.73
C SER A 67 -5.46 4.85 -24.30
N ARG A 68 -5.06 4.34 -23.13
CA ARG A 68 -5.59 3.08 -22.59
C ARG A 68 -7.03 3.21 -22.11
N THR A 69 -7.44 4.37 -21.59
CA THR A 69 -8.84 4.62 -21.19
C THR A 69 -9.77 4.50 -22.40
N GLU A 70 -9.37 5.01 -23.55
CA GLU A 70 -10.16 4.87 -24.78
C GLU A 70 -10.18 3.40 -25.27
N LEU A 71 -9.06 2.68 -25.19
CA LEU A 71 -9.02 1.25 -25.51
C LEU A 71 -9.91 0.42 -24.58
N VAL A 72 -9.92 0.74 -23.27
CA VAL A 72 -10.79 0.10 -22.29
C VAL A 72 -12.26 0.31 -22.66
N LYS A 73 -12.66 1.55 -22.98
CA LYS A 73 -14.03 1.87 -23.41
C LYS A 73 -14.43 1.17 -24.69
N GLN A 74 -13.56 1.21 -25.71
CA GLN A 74 -13.80 0.60 -27.03
C GLN A 74 -13.96 -0.91 -26.97
N ASN A 75 -13.24 -1.59 -26.07
CA ASN A 75 -13.22 -3.04 -25.95
C ASN A 75 -14.05 -3.59 -24.78
N ASN A 76 -14.81 -2.73 -24.08
CA ASN A 76 -15.63 -3.13 -22.94
C ASN A 76 -14.82 -3.81 -21.80
N TRP A 77 -13.57 -3.41 -21.63
CA TRP A 77 -12.70 -3.94 -20.58
C TRP A 77 -13.04 -3.34 -19.23
N SER A 78 -12.87 -4.11 -18.17
CA SER A 78 -13.08 -3.62 -16.79
C SER A 78 -11.76 -3.13 -16.20
N ILE A 79 -11.83 -2.00 -15.47
CA ILE A 79 -10.73 -1.54 -14.63
C ILE A 79 -10.84 -2.28 -13.30
N ALA A 80 -9.78 -2.97 -12.91
CA ALA A 80 -9.73 -3.71 -11.65
C ALA A 80 -9.09 -2.92 -10.52
N GLN A 81 -8.30 -1.92 -10.86
CA GLN A 81 -7.60 -1.09 -9.88
C GLN A 81 -7.43 0.33 -10.39
N GLN A 82 -7.60 1.30 -9.52
CA GLN A 82 -7.22 2.69 -9.80
C GLN A 82 -6.96 3.49 -8.52
N TRP A 83 -5.89 4.27 -8.50
CA TRP A 83 -5.51 5.20 -7.43
C TRP A 83 -4.47 6.22 -7.93
N TYR A 84 -4.09 7.17 -7.08
CA TYR A 84 -2.93 8.02 -7.27
C TYR A 84 -1.76 7.50 -6.43
N GLU A 85 -0.56 7.52 -6.99
CA GLU A 85 0.65 7.14 -6.29
C GLU A 85 1.68 8.26 -6.38
N SER A 86 2.42 8.48 -5.29
CA SER A 86 3.49 9.46 -5.28
C SER A 86 4.58 9.04 -6.26
N MET A 87 4.93 9.96 -7.16
CA MET A 87 6.16 9.82 -7.91
C MET A 87 7.30 9.67 -6.90
N LYS A 88 8.33 8.88 -7.20
CA LYS A 88 9.58 8.87 -6.42
C LYS A 88 10.16 10.28 -6.47
N ILE A 89 9.70 11.10 -5.56
CA ILE A 89 10.04 12.50 -5.53
C ILE A 89 11.35 12.57 -4.76
N SER A 90 12.46 12.78 -5.46
CA SER A 90 13.75 13.07 -4.85
C SER A 90 13.70 14.21 -3.83
N GLN A 91 12.67 15.05 -3.89
CA GLN A 91 12.39 16.13 -2.96
C GLN A 91 11.78 15.70 -1.61
N ASN A 92 11.33 14.45 -1.48
CA ASN A 92 10.68 13.91 -0.28
C ASN A 92 11.43 12.72 0.33
N GLU A 93 12.71 12.58 0.06
CA GLU A 93 13.54 11.51 0.61
C GLU A 93 13.45 11.44 2.14
N GLU A 94 13.40 12.58 2.83
CA GLU A 94 13.23 12.66 4.28
C GLU A 94 11.93 12.00 4.77
N MET A 95 10.84 12.15 4.03
CA MET A 95 9.54 11.55 4.36
C MET A 95 9.62 10.02 4.24
N PHE A 96 10.18 9.52 3.15
CA PHE A 96 10.39 8.07 2.99
C PHE A 96 11.36 7.53 4.04
N GLN A 97 12.47 8.19 4.30
CA GLN A 97 13.43 7.79 5.33
C GLN A 97 12.81 7.69 6.72
N PHE A 98 11.92 8.62 7.07
CA PHE A 98 11.20 8.59 8.34
C PHE A 98 10.37 7.30 8.48
N PHE A 99 9.54 6.97 7.47
CA PHE A 99 8.72 5.77 7.49
C PHE A 99 9.56 4.50 7.41
N GLN A 100 10.55 4.44 6.52
CA GLN A 100 11.44 3.29 6.39
C GLN A 100 12.17 2.97 7.70
N LYS A 101 12.73 4.00 8.37
CA LYS A 101 13.38 3.83 9.67
C LYS A 101 12.44 3.24 10.69
N SER A 102 11.24 3.79 10.81
CA SER A 102 10.23 3.34 11.78
C SER A 102 9.80 1.88 11.50
N VAL A 103 9.62 1.54 10.23
CA VAL A 103 9.28 0.16 9.81
C VAL A 103 10.43 -0.80 10.10
N ILE A 104 11.68 -0.42 9.82
CA ILE A 104 12.85 -1.27 10.13
C ILE A 104 12.91 -1.58 11.61
N GLU A 105 12.79 -0.57 12.47
CA GLU A 105 12.83 -0.74 13.92
C GLU A 105 11.72 -1.66 14.44
N PHE A 106 10.55 -1.61 13.79
CA PHE A 106 9.41 -2.46 14.14
C PHE A 106 9.56 -3.90 13.66
N ILE A 107 10.04 -4.12 12.42
CA ILE A 107 10.10 -5.48 11.84
C ILE A 107 11.35 -6.27 12.22
N GLN A 108 12.43 -5.62 12.61
CA GLN A 108 13.70 -6.30 12.94
C GLN A 108 13.57 -7.39 14.01
N PRO A 109 12.77 -7.23 15.08
CA PRO A 109 12.54 -8.32 16.04
C PRO A 109 11.74 -9.50 15.46
N ILE A 110 10.98 -9.26 14.37
CA ILE A 110 10.16 -10.27 13.69
C ILE A 110 11.03 -11.06 12.70
N TYR A 111 11.84 -10.34 11.92
CA TYR A 111 12.78 -10.87 10.93
C TYR A 111 14.23 -10.53 11.34
N PRO A 112 14.82 -11.30 12.27
CA PRO A 112 16.13 -10.96 12.85
C PRO A 112 17.29 -11.06 11.85
N GLU A 113 17.08 -11.70 10.70
CA GLU A 113 18.04 -11.77 9.60
C GLU A 113 18.15 -10.46 8.83
N ILE A 114 17.22 -9.51 9.03
CA ILE A 114 17.25 -8.21 8.35
C ILE A 114 18.23 -7.27 9.04
N THR A 115 19.06 -6.65 8.23
CA THR A 115 19.99 -5.59 8.61
C THR A 115 19.79 -4.36 7.72
N LYS A 116 20.39 -3.23 8.09
CA LYS A 116 20.36 -2.03 7.25
C LYS A 116 21.01 -2.24 5.88
N ASP A 117 21.92 -3.19 5.76
CA ASP A 117 22.71 -3.42 4.54
C ASP A 117 21.97 -4.33 3.55
N ASN A 118 21.18 -5.29 4.06
CA ASN A 118 20.47 -6.24 3.23
C ASN A 118 18.98 -5.98 3.04
N ILE A 119 18.47 -4.90 3.62
CA ILE A 119 17.08 -4.47 3.42
C ILE A 119 16.93 -3.62 2.15
N ARG A 120 15.82 -3.80 1.45
CA ARG A 120 15.36 -2.92 0.37
C ARG A 120 13.88 -2.61 0.57
N PHE A 121 13.51 -1.37 0.28
CA PHE A 121 12.12 -0.94 0.20
C PHE A 121 11.69 -0.71 -1.25
N ASN A 122 10.49 -1.12 -1.56
CA ASN A 122 9.71 -0.58 -2.66
C ASN A 122 8.48 0.05 -2.02
N ASP A 123 8.53 1.36 -1.83
CA ASP A 123 7.55 2.08 -1.04
C ASP A 123 6.98 3.29 -1.79
N SER A 124 5.76 3.63 -1.44
CA SER A 124 5.04 4.76 -2.00
C SER A 124 4.00 5.32 -1.02
N PHE A 125 3.57 6.54 -1.28
CA PHE A 125 2.35 7.10 -0.71
C PHE A 125 1.24 7.00 -1.73
N THR A 126 0.10 6.49 -1.33
CA THR A 126 -1.07 6.35 -2.18
C THR A 126 -2.18 7.28 -1.73
N LEU A 127 -2.90 7.82 -2.69
CA LEU A 127 -4.13 8.58 -2.51
C LEU A 127 -5.24 7.93 -3.32
N TYR A 128 -6.32 7.58 -2.64
CA TYR A 128 -7.58 7.14 -3.27
C TYR A 128 -8.59 8.25 -3.10
N GLU A 129 -9.21 8.66 -4.21
CA GLU A 129 -10.31 9.62 -4.27
C GLU A 129 -11.59 8.93 -4.73
N ASP A 130 -12.68 9.67 -4.88
CA ASP A 130 -13.98 9.13 -5.30
C ASP A 130 -13.86 8.25 -6.55
N GLY A 131 -14.32 7.02 -6.40
CA GLY A 131 -14.30 6.01 -7.47
C GLY A 131 -13.06 5.14 -7.49
N ASP A 132 -12.03 5.42 -6.69
CA ASP A 132 -10.79 4.64 -6.61
C ASP A 132 -10.97 3.38 -5.76
N PHE A 133 -10.31 2.30 -6.17
CA PHE A 133 -10.45 0.98 -5.57
C PHE A 133 -9.34 0.03 -6.03
N ILE A 134 -9.24 -1.10 -5.36
CA ILE A 134 -8.52 -2.30 -5.83
C ILE A 134 -9.44 -3.50 -5.63
N GLU A 135 -9.70 -4.25 -6.72
CA GLU A 135 -10.43 -5.51 -6.63
C GLU A 135 -9.62 -6.57 -5.86
N ASN A 136 -10.32 -7.59 -5.39
CA ASN A 136 -9.71 -8.67 -4.63
C ASN A 136 -8.60 -9.36 -5.43
N HIS A 137 -7.39 -9.35 -4.88
CA HIS A 137 -6.17 -9.88 -5.47
C HIS A 137 -5.21 -10.36 -4.38
N ASN A 138 -4.16 -11.04 -4.77
CA ASN A 138 -2.96 -11.24 -3.97
C ASN A 138 -1.77 -10.53 -4.64
N ASP A 139 -0.76 -10.18 -3.86
CA ASP A 139 0.43 -9.50 -4.38
C ASP A 139 1.46 -10.46 -4.98
N GLY A 140 1.10 -11.73 -5.12
CA GLY A 140 2.04 -12.80 -5.46
C GLY A 140 2.99 -13.10 -4.29
N GLY A 141 2.96 -14.31 -3.79
CA GLY A 141 3.81 -14.74 -2.67
C GLY A 141 5.29 -14.77 -3.02
N TYR A 142 6.08 -15.37 -2.13
CA TYR A 142 7.53 -15.50 -2.24
C TYR A 142 8.01 -16.06 -3.59
N ASP A 143 7.28 -17.03 -4.14
CA ASP A 143 7.64 -17.68 -5.41
C ASP A 143 7.67 -16.73 -6.62
N LEU A 144 6.83 -15.67 -6.61
CA LEU A 144 6.78 -14.68 -7.69
C LEU A 144 7.67 -13.47 -7.42
N ASN A 145 8.01 -13.22 -6.15
CA ASN A 145 8.84 -12.10 -5.72
C ASN A 145 9.86 -12.58 -4.68
N PRO A 146 10.90 -13.29 -5.11
CA PRO A 146 11.91 -13.80 -4.18
C PRO A 146 12.51 -12.64 -3.38
N GLY A 147 12.75 -12.91 -2.10
CA GLY A 147 13.23 -11.90 -1.16
C GLY A 147 12.16 -10.98 -0.57
N ARG A 148 10.91 -10.95 -1.08
CA ARG A 148 9.83 -10.18 -0.45
C ARG A 148 9.46 -10.82 0.89
N LEU A 149 9.50 -10.04 1.95
CA LEU A 149 9.21 -10.49 3.33
C LEU A 149 7.81 -10.09 3.77
N CYS A 150 7.51 -8.82 3.66
CA CYS A 150 6.23 -8.28 4.10
C CYS A 150 5.86 -7.00 3.36
N VAL A 151 4.62 -6.57 3.52
CA VAL A 151 4.19 -5.20 3.26
C VAL A 151 3.65 -4.60 4.55
N VAL A 152 3.94 -3.32 4.77
CA VAL A 152 3.37 -2.52 5.85
C VAL A 152 2.57 -1.38 5.25
N LEU A 153 1.29 -1.31 5.61
CA LEU A 153 0.36 -0.27 5.22
C LEU A 153 0.07 0.61 6.43
N ILE A 154 0.47 1.87 6.40
CA ILE A 154 0.20 2.83 7.48
C ILE A 154 -0.82 3.84 6.98
N TYR A 155 -1.99 3.88 7.63
CA TYR A 155 -3.07 4.79 7.23
C TYR A 155 -2.84 6.19 7.79
N LEU A 156 -3.15 7.20 6.96
CA LEU A 156 -2.79 8.59 7.23
C LEU A 156 -4.00 9.54 7.22
N SER A 157 -5.19 9.03 6.82
CA SER A 157 -6.42 9.82 6.75
C SER A 157 -7.04 10.06 8.13
N ASP A 158 -7.59 11.23 8.34
CA ASP A 158 -8.26 11.57 9.60
C ASP A 158 -9.64 10.91 9.66
N GLU A 159 -10.01 10.32 10.80
CA GLU A 159 -11.32 9.68 10.99
C GLU A 159 -12.48 10.68 10.85
N LYS A 160 -12.27 11.93 11.27
CA LYS A 160 -13.28 12.99 11.17
C LYS A 160 -13.71 13.30 9.73
N ASP A 161 -12.85 13.01 8.74
CA ASP A 161 -13.12 13.26 7.32
C ASP A 161 -13.85 12.09 6.68
N TYR A 162 -14.07 11.00 7.42
CA TYR A 162 -14.74 9.80 6.96
C TYR A 162 -16.27 9.93 7.10
N ASN A 163 -16.93 10.24 6.03
CA ASN A 163 -18.40 10.28 5.95
C ASN A 163 -18.89 9.05 5.16
N GLU A 164 -18.81 7.87 5.75
CA GLU A 164 -19.09 6.60 5.06
C GLU A 164 -18.39 6.51 3.70
N GLY A 165 -17.14 7.01 3.66
CA GLY A 165 -16.37 7.24 2.44
C GLY A 165 -15.81 5.97 1.78
N GLY A 166 -16.12 4.77 2.28
CA GLY A 166 -15.54 3.53 1.74
C GLY A 166 -14.02 3.46 1.95
N GLY A 167 -13.31 2.81 1.03
CA GLY A 167 -11.85 2.72 1.10
C GLY A 167 -11.31 1.83 2.20
N LYS A 168 -12.15 1.00 2.82
CA LYS A 168 -11.67 -0.01 3.77
C LYS A 168 -10.69 -0.96 3.08
N PHE A 169 -9.71 -1.40 3.81
CA PHE A 169 -8.88 -2.52 3.41
C PHE A 169 -9.54 -3.80 3.91
N ILE A 170 -9.78 -4.74 3.02
CA ILE A 170 -10.52 -5.96 3.33
C ILE A 170 -9.63 -7.15 3.02
N LEU A 171 -9.33 -7.94 4.05
CA LEU A 171 -8.71 -9.25 3.90
C LEU A 171 -9.80 -10.29 3.71
N ARG A 172 -9.72 -11.04 2.61
CA ARG A 172 -10.77 -12.00 2.28
C ARG A 172 -10.23 -13.27 1.64
N ASP A 173 -10.52 -14.39 2.29
CA ASP A 173 -10.44 -15.72 1.69
C ASP A 173 -11.69 -16.54 2.04
N SER A 174 -11.66 -17.85 1.83
CA SER A 174 -12.80 -18.75 2.11
C SER A 174 -13.22 -18.80 3.59
N LYS A 175 -12.37 -18.37 4.53
CA LYS A 175 -12.55 -18.44 5.98
C LYS A 175 -12.29 -17.12 6.70
N LEU A 176 -11.65 -16.18 6.01
CA LEU A 176 -11.22 -14.90 6.56
C LEU A 176 -12.06 -13.78 5.97
N HIS A 177 -12.56 -12.90 6.83
CA HIS A 177 -13.14 -11.62 6.43
C HIS A 177 -12.85 -10.60 7.52
N GLU A 178 -11.85 -9.75 7.27
CA GLU A 178 -11.47 -8.65 8.17
C GLU A 178 -11.60 -7.33 7.43
N GLU A 179 -12.28 -6.37 8.01
CA GLU A 179 -12.44 -5.01 7.48
C GLU A 179 -11.65 -4.02 8.32
N ILE A 180 -10.72 -3.32 7.70
CA ILE A 180 -9.85 -2.36 8.37
C ILE A 180 -10.15 -0.97 7.84
N PHE A 181 -10.58 -0.08 8.74
CA PHE A 181 -10.81 1.32 8.42
C PHE A 181 -9.48 2.05 8.18
N PRO A 182 -9.40 2.87 7.11
CA PRO A 182 -8.16 3.53 6.69
C PRO A 182 -7.87 4.81 7.48
N PHE A 183 -8.00 4.76 8.79
CA PHE A 183 -7.82 5.93 9.66
C PHE A 183 -6.41 6.02 10.24
N LYS A 184 -5.92 7.25 10.33
CA LYS A 184 -4.70 7.56 11.06
C LYS A 184 -4.73 6.93 12.46
N GLY A 185 -3.70 6.19 12.79
CA GLY A 185 -3.63 5.43 14.02
C GLY A 185 -3.75 3.92 13.84
N ASN A 186 -4.11 3.46 12.65
CA ASN A 186 -4.12 2.04 12.32
C ASN A 186 -3.00 1.71 11.31
N PHE A 187 -2.51 0.48 11.36
CA PHE A 187 -1.68 -0.10 10.31
C PHE A 187 -2.01 -1.57 10.09
N VAL A 188 -1.62 -2.07 8.94
CA VAL A 188 -1.70 -3.49 8.58
C VAL A 188 -0.32 -3.94 8.13
N MET A 189 0.06 -5.14 8.54
CA MET A 189 1.22 -5.83 8.02
C MET A 189 0.79 -7.18 7.46
N LEU A 190 1.22 -7.50 6.24
CA LEU A 190 1.05 -8.82 5.63
C LEU A 190 2.41 -9.49 5.50
N ASP A 191 2.48 -10.77 5.87
CA ASP A 191 3.66 -11.62 5.74
C ASP A 191 3.57 -12.43 4.44
N PHE A 192 4.57 -12.29 3.58
CA PHE A 192 4.64 -13.02 2.31
C PHE A 192 5.55 -14.26 2.36
N THR A 193 6.20 -14.51 3.49
CA THR A 193 7.15 -15.64 3.60
C THR A 193 6.45 -17.00 3.61
N LYS A 194 5.15 -17.04 3.99
CA LYS A 194 4.39 -18.27 4.16
C LYS A 194 2.93 -18.17 3.72
N HIS A 195 2.44 -16.97 3.49
CA HIS A 195 1.03 -16.71 3.27
C HIS A 195 0.82 -15.92 1.98
N ASP A 196 -0.23 -16.26 1.28
CA ASP A 196 -0.68 -15.58 0.07
C ASP A 196 -2.11 -15.08 0.32
N LEU A 197 -2.20 -13.92 0.96
CA LEU A 197 -3.48 -13.37 1.42
C LEU A 197 -4.14 -12.54 0.33
N PHE A 198 -5.38 -12.90 0.03
CA PHE A 198 -6.24 -12.09 -0.82
C PHE A 198 -6.74 -10.86 -0.08
N HIS A 199 -6.70 -9.74 -0.77
CA HIS A 199 -7.17 -8.47 -0.21
C HIS A 199 -7.71 -7.54 -1.29
N GLU A 200 -8.50 -6.57 -0.85
CA GLU A 200 -9.09 -5.53 -1.69
C GLU A 200 -9.10 -4.18 -0.98
N VAL A 201 -9.23 -3.12 -1.74
CA VAL A 201 -9.58 -1.79 -1.24
C VAL A 201 -10.97 -1.45 -1.75
N GLU A 202 -11.91 -1.30 -0.81
CA GLU A 202 -13.28 -0.89 -1.11
C GLU A 202 -13.30 0.43 -1.89
N LYS A 203 -14.25 0.58 -2.80
CA LYS A 203 -14.37 1.83 -3.56
C LYS A 203 -14.56 3.02 -2.64
N VAL A 204 -13.70 4.02 -2.81
CA VAL A 204 -13.79 5.30 -2.11
C VAL A 204 -14.97 6.12 -2.67
N LYS A 205 -15.66 6.85 -1.81
CA LYS A 205 -16.85 7.65 -2.11
C LYS A 205 -16.98 8.84 -1.15
N ASN A 206 -17.96 9.69 -1.41
CA ASN A 206 -18.35 10.81 -0.53
C ASN A 206 -17.23 11.82 -0.29
N ASN A 207 -16.38 12.07 -1.29
CA ASN A 207 -15.22 12.97 -1.24
C ASN A 207 -14.20 12.62 -0.16
N PHE A 208 -14.19 11.38 0.35
CA PHE A 208 -13.15 10.92 1.25
C PHE A 208 -11.82 10.82 0.50
N ARG A 209 -10.74 11.26 1.13
CA ARG A 209 -9.37 11.14 0.62
C ARG A 209 -8.62 10.14 1.48
N ARG A 210 -8.42 8.94 0.94
CA ARG A 210 -7.75 7.86 1.62
C ARG A 210 -6.25 7.90 1.33
N PHE A 211 -5.49 8.37 2.31
CA PHE A 211 -4.03 8.36 2.25
C PHE A 211 -3.45 7.13 2.95
N CYS A 212 -2.43 6.55 2.35
CA CYS A 212 -1.71 5.42 2.92
C CYS A 212 -0.23 5.46 2.50
N TYR A 213 0.68 5.17 3.44
CA TYR A 213 2.02 4.74 3.14
C TYR A 213 2.00 3.23 2.92
N ILE A 214 2.60 2.77 1.83
CA ILE A 214 2.76 1.36 1.50
C ILE A 214 4.26 1.09 1.39
N GLY A 215 4.78 0.18 2.22
CA GLY A 215 6.18 -0.21 2.21
C GLY A 215 6.32 -1.71 2.02
N PHE A 216 6.65 -2.15 0.80
CA PHE A 216 7.10 -3.53 0.56
C PHE A 216 8.55 -3.66 1.01
N VAL A 217 8.81 -4.66 1.83
CA VAL A 217 10.13 -4.92 2.42
C VAL A 217 10.72 -6.19 1.83
N TYR A 218 11.97 -6.08 1.39
CA TYR A 218 12.72 -7.17 0.76
C TYR A 218 14.04 -7.43 1.48
N ASN A 219 14.45 -8.70 1.50
CA ASN A 219 15.82 -9.10 1.79
C ASN A 219 16.59 -9.24 0.47
N LYS A 220 17.55 -8.34 0.20
CA LYS A 220 18.35 -8.32 -1.02
C LYS A 220 19.15 -9.61 -1.27
N GLU A 221 19.55 -10.31 -0.21
CA GLU A 221 20.31 -11.53 -0.33
C GLU A 221 19.50 -12.68 -0.91
N LYS A 222 18.17 -12.64 -0.72
CA LYS A 222 17.23 -13.65 -1.22
C LYS A 222 16.59 -13.31 -2.56
N GLU A 223 16.85 -12.13 -3.12
CA GLU A 223 16.28 -11.71 -4.42
C GLU A 223 16.87 -12.49 -5.62
N ASN A 224 18.02 -13.14 -5.41
CA ASN A 224 18.74 -13.89 -6.45
C ASN A 224 18.69 -15.42 -6.25
N GLU A 225 17.94 -15.90 -5.29
CA GLU A 225 17.68 -17.32 -5.07
C GLU A 225 16.47 -17.80 -5.90
#